data_4ea9f338cef74aeff3f0b6463cd110ee
#
_entry.id   4ea9f338cef74aeff3f0b6463cd110ee
#
_cell.length_a   1.000
_cell.length_b   1.000
_cell.length_c   1.000
_cell.angle_alpha   90.00
_cell.angle_beta   90.00
_cell.angle_gamma   90.00
#
_symmetry.space_group_name_H-M   'P 1'
#
loop_
_entity.id
_entity.type
_entity.pdbx_description
1 polymer ?
#
loop_
_entity_poly.entity_id
_entity_poly.type
_entity_poly.pdbx_seq_one_letter_code
_entity_poly.pdbx_strand_id
1 'polypeptide(L)' 'QMLGITPIQYVKQYRVEKAADLLRSTRLKTGEIGAECGFTDGSYFIKIFREIKHCTPKEYRMKFC' A
#
# COMPACT_ATOMS: atom_id res chain seq x y z
N GLN A 1 18.86 -8.91 9.11
CA GLN A 1 18.49 -9.32 9.53
C GLN A 1 17.19 -9.66 9.95
N MET A 2 16.24 -9.46 9.36
CA MET A 2 15.01 -9.87 9.81
C MET A 2 14.76 -11.27 9.47
N LEU A 3 14.43 -12.02 10.41
CA LEU A 3 14.20 -13.42 10.21
C LEU A 3 12.90 -13.63 9.50
N GLY A 4 12.90 -14.49 8.51
CA GLY A 4 11.70 -14.91 7.84
C GLY A 4 11.12 -13.95 6.81
N ILE A 5 11.78 -12.84 6.55
CA ILE A 5 11.33 -11.89 5.56
C ILE A 5 12.38 -11.70 4.48
N THR A 6 11.99 -11.91 3.23
CA THR A 6 12.89 -11.64 2.13
C THR A 6 12.97 -10.13 1.88
N PRO A 7 14.05 -9.65 1.25
CA PRO A 7 14.14 -8.23 0.94
C PRO A 7 12.98 -7.73 0.09
N ILE A 8 12.51 -8.57 -0.85
CA ILE A 8 11.40 -8.16 -1.70
C ILE A 8 10.13 -8.01 -0.87
N GLN A 9 9.87 -8.94 0.03
CA GLN A 9 8.69 -8.85 0.89
C GLN A 9 8.76 -7.67 1.82
N TYR A 10 9.95 -7.38 2.33
CA TYR A 10 10.12 -6.23 3.19
C TYR A 10 9.80 -4.92 2.45
N VAL A 11 10.26 -4.80 1.21
CA VAL A 11 10.00 -3.61 0.42
C VAL A 11 8.52 -3.46 0.12
N LYS A 12 7.86 -4.55 -0.23
CA LYS A 12 6.42 -4.52 -0.48
C LYS A 12 5.66 -4.07 0.76
N GLN A 13 6.00 -4.62 1.90
CA GLN A 13 5.35 -4.26 3.14
C GLN A 13 5.57 -2.80 3.49
N TYR A 14 6.79 -2.33 3.36
CA TYR A 14 7.11 -0.95 3.63
C TYR A 14 6.29 0.00 2.74
N ARG A 15 6.23 -0.32 1.45
CA ARG A 15 5.48 0.51 0.51
C ARG A 15 3.99 0.53 0.83
N VAL A 16 3.44 -0.61 1.21
CA VAL A 16 2.03 -0.69 1.57
C VAL A 16 1.73 0.08 2.85
N GLU A 17 2.61 -0.02 3.83
CA GLU A 17 2.42 0.73 5.07
C GLU A 17 2.45 2.23 4.82
N LYS A 18 3.37 2.67 3.96
CA LYS A 18 3.42 4.07 3.59
C LYS A 18 2.16 4.51 2.85
N ALA A 19 1.66 3.66 1.97
CA ALA A 19 0.42 3.95 1.26
C ALA A 19 -0.75 4.04 2.23
N ALA A 20 -0.80 3.16 3.21
CA ALA A 20 -1.85 3.20 4.21
C ALA A 20 -1.84 4.53 4.98
N ASP A 21 -0.65 5.00 5.33
CA ASP A 21 -0.53 6.30 5.98
C ASP A 21 -1.07 7.42 5.11
N LEU A 22 -0.71 7.41 3.83
CA LEU A 22 -1.18 8.45 2.92
C LEU A 22 -2.69 8.38 2.73
N LEU A 23 -3.24 7.17 2.69
CA LEU A 23 -4.68 7.03 2.59
C LEU A 23 -5.41 7.65 3.76
N ARG A 24 -4.83 7.59 4.94
CA ARG A 24 -5.45 8.14 6.14
C ARG A 24 -5.20 9.62 6.31
N SER A 25 -4.04 10.10 5.85
CA SER A 25 -3.61 11.46 6.18
C SER A 25 -3.71 12.45 5.03
N THR A 26 -4.04 12.00 3.82
CA THR A 26 -4.14 12.89 2.68
C THR A 26 -5.41 12.60 1.90
N ARG A 27 -5.70 13.48 0.93
CA ARG A 27 -6.82 13.28 0.02
C ARG A 27 -6.37 12.87 -1.37
N LEU A 28 -5.13 12.43 -1.48
CA LEU A 28 -4.62 11.96 -2.76
C LEU A 28 -5.44 10.77 -3.24
N LYS A 29 -5.57 10.65 -4.55
CA LYS A 29 -6.26 9.51 -5.14
C LYS A 29 -5.42 8.25 -4.95
N THR A 30 -6.09 7.11 -4.92
CA THR A 30 -5.38 5.85 -4.69
C THR A 30 -4.29 5.61 -5.72
N GLY A 31 -4.54 5.97 -6.99
CA GLY A 31 -3.51 5.82 -8.02
C GLY A 31 -2.31 6.70 -7.77
N GLU A 32 -2.55 7.92 -7.29
CA GLU A 32 -1.47 8.84 -6.96
C GLU A 32 -0.66 8.30 -5.79
N ILE A 33 -1.34 7.76 -4.81
CA ILE A 33 -0.66 7.19 -3.64
C ILE A 33 0.22 6.01 -4.05
N GLY A 34 -0.28 5.15 -4.94
CA GLY A 34 0.51 4.04 -5.43
C GLY A 34 1.79 4.51 -6.10
N ALA A 35 1.68 5.55 -6.93
CA ALA A 35 2.85 6.11 -7.61
C ALA A 35 3.84 6.71 -6.61
N GLU A 36 3.33 7.42 -5.61
CA GLU A 36 4.20 8.01 -4.59
C GLU A 36 4.95 6.94 -3.80
N CYS A 37 4.35 5.79 -3.64
CA CYS A 37 4.97 4.70 -2.90
C CYS A 37 5.85 3.80 -3.75
N GLY A 38 6.03 4.14 -5.02
CA GLY A 38 6.95 3.41 -5.89
C GLY A 38 6.32 2.30 -6.71
N PHE A 39 5.00 2.21 -6.74
CA PHE A 39 4.33 1.25 -7.61
C PHE A 39 4.13 1.88 -8.98
N THR A 40 4.59 1.18 -10.01
CA THR A 40 4.47 1.70 -11.37
C THR A 40 3.16 1.33 -12.03
N ASP A 41 2.45 0.36 -11.48
CA ASP A 41 1.20 -0.13 -12.04
C ASP A 41 0.13 -0.09 -10.97
N GLY A 42 -0.95 0.64 -11.23
CA GLY A 42 -2.03 0.77 -10.26
C GLY A 42 -2.69 -0.55 -9.92
N SER A 43 -2.82 -1.43 -10.91
CA SER A 43 -3.41 -2.74 -10.66
C SER A 43 -2.53 -3.57 -9.73
N TYR A 44 -1.23 -3.51 -9.94
CA TYR A 44 -0.30 -4.21 -9.08
C TYR A 44 -0.34 -3.65 -7.65
N PHE A 45 -0.41 -2.33 -7.54
CA PHE A 45 -0.53 -1.69 -6.23
C PHE A 45 -1.75 -2.22 -5.48
N ILE A 46 -2.89 -2.25 -6.14
CA ILE A 46 -4.12 -2.73 -5.51
C ILE A 46 -3.99 -4.18 -5.09
N LYS A 47 -3.40 -5.01 -5.96
CA LYS A 47 -3.22 -6.41 -5.65
C LYS A 47 -2.35 -6.62 -4.41
N ILE A 48 -1.22 -5.93 -4.36
CA ILE A 48 -0.30 -6.09 -3.23
C ILE A 48 -0.91 -5.52 -1.95
N PHE A 49 -1.60 -4.40 -2.05
CA PHE A 49 -2.27 -3.82 -0.89
C PHE A 49 -3.29 -4.80 -0.31
N ARG A 50 -4.08 -5.41 -1.18
CA ARG A 50 -5.06 -6.39 -0.71
C ARG A 50 -4.42 -7.60 -0.06
N GLU A 51 -3.28 -8.04 -0.58
CA GLU A 51 -2.59 -9.18 0.01
C GLU A 51 -2.13 -8.89 1.43
N ILE A 52 -1.70 -7.68 1.69
CA ILE A 52 -1.13 -7.32 2.98
C ILE A 52 -2.20 -6.80 3.94
N LYS A 53 -3.09 -5.95 3.47
CA LYS A 53 -4.10 -5.33 4.34
C LYS A 53 -5.45 -6.01 4.29
N HIS A 54 -5.65 -6.97 3.38
CA HIS A 54 -6.90 -7.74 3.24
C HIS A 54 -8.09 -6.89 2.82
N CYS A 55 -7.81 -5.74 2.19
CA CYS A 55 -8.84 -4.89 1.60
C CYS A 55 -8.19 -4.00 0.56
N THR A 56 -9.01 -3.42 -0.32
CA THR A 56 -8.48 -2.52 -1.33
C THR A 56 -8.11 -1.19 -0.69
N PRO A 57 -7.26 -0.40 -1.36
CA PRO A 57 -6.94 0.94 -0.84
C PRO A 57 -8.18 1.80 -0.64
N LYS A 58 -9.15 1.69 -1.55
CA LYS A 58 -10.37 2.45 -1.41
C LYS A 58 -11.16 2.03 -0.18
N GLU A 59 -11.27 0.72 0.02
CA GLU A 59 -11.97 0.20 1.19
C GLU A 59 -11.26 0.60 2.48
N TYR A 60 -9.95 0.56 2.45
CA TYR A 60 -9.17 0.96 3.61
C TYR A 60 -9.45 2.42 3.99
N ARG A 61 -9.46 3.29 2.99
CA ARG A 61 -9.73 4.71 3.23
C ARG A 61 -11.13 4.90 3.80
N MET A 62 -12.10 4.22 3.24
CA MET A 62 -13.48 4.34 3.73
C MET A 62 -13.61 3.85 5.17
N LYS A 63 -12.83 2.86 5.53
CA LYS A 63 -12.91 2.27 6.85
C LYS A 63 -12.26 3.15 7.92
N PHE A 64 -11.21 3.87 7.55
CA PHE A 64 -10.43 4.64 8.51
C PHE A 64 -10.53 6.16 8.34
N CYS A 65 -11.39 6.61 7.47
CA CYS A 65 -11.66 8.06 7.30
C CYS A 65 -13.18 8.35 7.33
#